data_bc1954964208f910803c1e9c6e99ecea
#
_entry.id   bc1954964208f910803c1e9c6e99ecea
#
_cell.length_a   1.000
_cell.length_b   1.000
_cell.length_c   1.000
_cell.angle_alpha   90.00
_cell.angle_beta   90.00
_cell.angle_gamma   90.00
#
_symmetry.space_group_name_H-M   'P 1'
#
loop_
_entity.id
_entity.type
_entity.pdbx_description
1 polymer ?
#
loop_
_entity_poly.entity_id
_entity_poly.type
_entity_poly.pdbx_seq_one_letter_code
_entity_poly.pdbx_strand_id
1 'polypeptide(L)'
;SSRDDVDDMVGVNLTAVLHVVRCLLPGMVERDRGHILNISSIAGHYNFFGHTAYHATKAAIHQLSRQLRNDTMGRRIRVTELSPGRIETEIFSRNLGGTPETDQAAWATYYEGYESLTVQDIVNAIDFAVDAPQHVNIGLVELMPTFQVPGGLTFDRREDS
;
A
#
# COMPACT_ATOMS: atom_id res chain seq x y z
N SER A 1 -16.02 11.29 -2.85
CA SER A 1 -14.90 12.10 -2.34
C SER A 1 -15.02 13.51 -2.88
N SER A 2 -14.84 14.51 -2.03
CA SER A 2 -14.72 15.90 -2.44
C SER A 2 -13.43 16.13 -3.25
N ARG A 3 -13.27 17.30 -3.85
CA ARG A 3 -12.02 17.68 -4.50
C ARG A 3 -10.87 17.71 -3.50
N ASP A 4 -11.10 18.29 -2.34
CA ASP A 4 -10.08 18.41 -1.28
C ASP A 4 -9.63 17.03 -0.79
N ASP A 5 -10.54 16.07 -0.62
CA ASP A 5 -10.20 14.69 -0.26
C ASP A 5 -9.27 14.02 -1.31
N VAL A 6 -9.51 14.30 -2.60
CA VAL A 6 -8.68 13.75 -3.67
C VAL A 6 -7.30 14.41 -3.66
N ASP A 7 -7.24 15.73 -3.52
CA ASP A 7 -5.99 16.50 -3.50
C ASP A 7 -5.15 16.10 -2.28
N ASP A 8 -5.74 15.93 -1.10
CA ASP A 8 -5.08 15.45 0.11
C ASP A 8 -4.55 14.01 -0.06
N MET A 9 -5.35 13.13 -0.63
CA MET A 9 -4.96 11.74 -0.88
C MET A 9 -3.76 11.65 -1.85
N VAL A 10 -3.78 12.42 -2.94
CA VAL A 10 -2.66 12.51 -3.89
C VAL A 10 -1.45 13.15 -3.20
N GLY A 11 -1.66 14.21 -2.42
CA GLY A 11 -0.62 14.88 -1.65
C GLY A 11 0.13 13.93 -0.72
N VAL A 12 -0.61 13.16 0.09
CA VAL A 12 -0.03 12.23 1.08
C VAL A 12 0.49 10.96 0.43
N ASN A 13 -0.31 10.30 -0.40
CA ASN A 13 0.03 8.96 -0.90
C ASN A 13 1.05 8.96 -2.03
N LEU A 14 1.18 10.05 -2.78
CA LEU A 14 2.07 10.12 -3.94
C LEU A 14 3.08 11.26 -3.84
N THR A 15 2.63 12.51 -3.72
CA THR A 15 3.53 13.67 -3.79
C THR A 15 4.56 13.66 -2.66
N ALA A 16 4.14 13.35 -1.43
CA ALA A 16 5.04 13.25 -0.29
C ALA A 16 6.09 12.15 -0.49
N VAL A 17 5.70 10.98 -1.01
CA VAL A 17 6.63 9.87 -1.29
C VAL A 17 7.67 10.28 -2.33
N LEU A 18 7.25 10.95 -3.42
CA LEU A 18 8.16 11.47 -4.45
C LEU A 18 9.17 12.47 -3.85
N HIS A 19 8.72 13.35 -2.96
CA HIS A 19 9.61 14.31 -2.28
C HIS A 19 10.61 13.61 -1.35
N VAL A 20 10.18 12.63 -0.58
CA VAL A 20 11.07 11.84 0.30
C VAL A 20 12.13 11.12 -0.55
N VAL A 21 11.74 10.47 -1.61
CA VAL A 21 12.67 9.80 -2.54
C VAL A 21 13.66 10.82 -3.13
N ARG A 22 13.18 11.96 -3.62
CA ARG A 22 14.03 13.04 -4.16
C ARG A 22 15.07 13.54 -3.16
N CYS A 23 14.71 13.59 -1.88
CA CYS A 23 15.63 14.05 -0.83
C CYS A 23 16.66 12.99 -0.43
N LEU A 24 16.27 11.72 -0.39
CA LEU A 24 17.11 10.66 0.19
C LEU A 24 17.94 9.90 -0.87
N LEU A 25 17.45 9.77 -2.09
CA LEU A 25 18.09 8.96 -3.13
C LEU A 25 19.51 9.47 -3.49
N PRO A 26 19.80 10.78 -3.62
CA PRO A 26 21.15 11.21 -3.94
C PRO A 26 22.21 10.74 -2.94
N GLY A 27 21.94 10.82 -1.65
CA GLY A 27 22.85 10.31 -0.62
C GLY A 27 22.99 8.78 -0.63
N MET A 28 21.94 8.03 -1.04
CA MET A 28 22.07 6.58 -1.24
C MET A 28 22.96 6.25 -2.45
N VAL A 29 22.82 7.01 -3.53
CA VAL A 29 23.66 6.87 -4.74
C VAL A 29 25.11 7.18 -4.43
N GLU A 30 25.39 8.27 -3.69
CA GLU A 30 26.75 8.70 -3.32
C GLU A 30 27.49 7.61 -2.51
N ARG A 31 26.82 7.01 -1.50
CA ARG A 31 27.43 5.97 -0.68
C ARG A 31 27.30 4.57 -1.26
N ASP A 32 26.71 4.43 -2.46
CA ASP A 32 26.42 3.15 -3.12
C ASP A 32 25.71 2.14 -2.19
N ARG A 33 24.80 2.62 -1.37
CA ARG A 33 24.07 1.79 -0.39
C ARG A 33 22.76 2.44 0.01
N GLY A 34 21.68 1.66 -0.05
CA GLY A 34 20.37 2.09 0.42
C GLY A 34 19.31 0.99 0.32
N HIS A 35 18.18 1.22 0.98
CA HIS A 35 16.98 0.43 0.80
C HIS A 35 15.78 1.36 0.89
N ILE A 36 14.97 1.39 -0.15
CA ILE A 36 13.67 2.08 -0.18
C ILE A 36 12.61 0.99 -0.08
N LEU A 37 11.76 1.08 0.94
CA LEU A 37 10.62 0.20 1.10
C LEU A 37 9.35 1.05 1.05
N ASN A 38 8.54 0.85 0.02
CA ASN A 38 7.30 1.57 -0.20
C ASN A 38 6.11 0.71 0.22
N ILE A 39 5.23 1.26 1.07
CA ILE A 39 3.97 0.63 1.43
C ILE A 39 2.91 1.04 0.41
N SER A 40 2.57 0.09 -0.47
CA SER A 40 1.50 0.22 -1.45
C SER A 40 0.19 -0.38 -0.92
N SER A 41 -0.50 -1.13 -1.73
CA SER A 41 -1.69 -1.91 -1.42
C SER A 41 -1.98 -2.86 -2.57
N ILE A 42 -2.70 -3.95 -2.33
CA ILE A 42 -3.29 -4.75 -3.41
C ILE A 42 -4.20 -3.91 -4.34
N ALA A 43 -4.72 -2.78 -3.85
CA ALA A 43 -5.45 -1.80 -4.67
C ALA A 43 -4.59 -1.13 -5.76
N GLY A 44 -3.25 -1.22 -5.68
CA GLY A 44 -2.34 -0.80 -6.74
C GLY A 44 -2.22 -1.81 -7.89
N HIS A 45 -2.68 -3.04 -7.69
CA HIS A 45 -2.54 -4.17 -8.62
C HIS A 45 -3.89 -4.71 -9.10
N TYR A 46 -4.92 -4.63 -8.26
CA TYR A 46 -6.23 -5.21 -8.50
C TYR A 46 -7.33 -4.17 -8.37
N ASN A 47 -8.43 -4.40 -9.07
CA ASN A 47 -9.57 -3.49 -9.07
C ASN A 47 -10.63 -3.99 -8.07
N PHE A 48 -11.10 -3.07 -7.23
CA PHE A 48 -12.23 -3.25 -6.32
C PHE A 48 -13.25 -2.17 -6.57
N PHE A 49 -14.49 -2.41 -6.21
CA PHE A 49 -15.53 -1.42 -6.33
C PHE A 49 -15.26 -0.23 -5.41
N GLY A 50 -15.39 0.98 -5.93
CA GLY A 50 -15.18 2.23 -5.20
C GLY A 50 -13.70 2.64 -5.08
N HIS A 51 -13.45 3.71 -4.33
CA HIS A 51 -12.11 4.20 -3.98
C HIS A 51 -11.17 4.50 -5.16
N THR A 52 -11.68 5.03 -6.28
CA THR A 52 -10.94 5.24 -7.53
C THR A 52 -9.62 6.01 -7.33
N ALA A 53 -9.65 7.13 -6.59
CA ALA A 53 -8.45 7.94 -6.32
C ALA A 53 -7.41 7.15 -5.52
N TYR A 54 -7.83 6.34 -4.54
CA TYR A 54 -6.94 5.50 -3.77
C TYR A 54 -6.23 4.46 -4.66
N HIS A 55 -6.99 3.75 -5.51
CA HIS A 55 -6.41 2.81 -6.47
C HIS A 55 -5.38 3.48 -7.37
N ALA A 56 -5.70 4.66 -7.89
CA ALA A 56 -4.79 5.42 -8.74
C ALA A 56 -3.49 5.79 -8.02
N THR A 57 -3.57 6.27 -6.76
CA THR A 57 -2.37 6.62 -5.98
C THR A 57 -1.53 5.39 -5.66
N LYS A 58 -2.15 4.25 -5.32
CA LYS A 58 -1.43 3.01 -5.00
C LYS A 58 -0.82 2.35 -6.25
N ALA A 59 -1.48 2.43 -7.40
CA ALA A 59 -0.90 2.04 -8.68
C ALA A 59 0.31 2.92 -9.06
N ALA A 60 0.26 4.21 -8.76
CA ALA A 60 1.40 5.10 -8.94
C ALA A 60 2.60 4.69 -8.07
N ILE A 61 2.38 4.30 -6.80
CA ILE A 61 3.45 3.79 -5.91
C ILE A 61 4.02 2.46 -6.41
N HIS A 62 3.18 1.57 -6.94
CA HIS A 62 3.65 0.35 -7.60
C HIS A 62 4.60 0.69 -8.74
N GLN A 63 4.18 1.54 -9.68
CA GLN A 63 5.01 1.91 -10.82
C GLN A 63 6.26 2.70 -10.41
N LEU A 64 6.16 3.58 -9.40
CA LEU A 64 7.30 4.30 -8.83
C LEU A 64 8.38 3.32 -8.32
N SER A 65 7.97 2.29 -7.57
CA SER A 65 8.89 1.30 -7.01
C SER A 65 9.64 0.54 -8.12
N ARG A 66 8.96 0.19 -9.19
CA ARG A 66 9.56 -0.45 -10.37
C ARG A 66 10.52 0.49 -11.09
N GLN A 67 10.13 1.74 -11.29
CA GLN A 67 10.97 2.74 -11.97
C GLN A 67 12.24 3.05 -11.16
N LEU A 68 12.13 3.18 -9.84
CA LEU A 68 13.30 3.36 -8.96
C LEU A 68 14.33 2.24 -9.08
N ARG A 69 13.87 1.01 -9.32
CA ARG A 69 14.78 -0.13 -9.60
C ARG A 69 15.58 0.10 -10.88
N ASN A 70 14.96 0.62 -11.93
CA ASN A 70 15.64 0.95 -13.17
C ASN A 70 16.62 2.12 -12.98
N ASP A 71 16.18 3.17 -12.29
CA ASP A 71 16.98 4.39 -12.06
C ASP A 71 18.21 4.12 -11.17
N THR A 72 18.16 3.08 -10.34
CA THR A 72 19.26 2.68 -9.46
C THR A 72 20.05 1.47 -9.98
N MET A 73 19.86 1.11 -11.25
CA MET A 73 20.60 0.00 -11.87
C MET A 73 22.10 0.19 -11.75
N GLY A 74 22.83 -0.88 -11.37
CA GLY A 74 24.27 -0.85 -11.16
C GLY A 74 24.71 -0.29 -9.80
N ARG A 75 23.76 0.04 -8.92
CA ARG A 75 24.00 0.48 -7.54
C ARG A 75 23.55 -0.55 -6.52
N ARG A 76 24.17 -0.53 -5.35
CA ARG A 76 23.76 -1.37 -4.21
C ARG A 76 22.58 -0.77 -3.46
N ILE A 77 21.56 -0.36 -4.21
CA ILE A 77 20.31 0.19 -3.68
C ILE A 77 19.20 -0.81 -3.93
N ARG A 78 18.53 -1.23 -2.87
CA ARG A 78 17.37 -2.12 -2.95
C ARG A 78 16.09 -1.30 -2.97
N VAL A 79 15.11 -1.76 -3.71
CA VAL A 79 13.76 -1.16 -3.70
C VAL A 79 12.75 -2.29 -3.53
N THR A 80 11.96 -2.20 -2.48
CA THR A 80 10.91 -3.15 -2.14
C THR A 80 9.57 -2.45 -2.12
N GLU A 81 8.58 -3.06 -2.71
CA GLU A 81 7.18 -2.71 -2.53
C GLU A 81 6.53 -3.73 -1.60
N LEU A 82 5.84 -3.27 -0.58
CA LEU A 82 4.95 -4.08 0.24
C LEU A 82 3.51 -3.76 -0.12
N SER A 83 2.78 -4.76 -0.59
CA SER A 83 1.41 -4.64 -1.10
C SER A 83 0.43 -5.44 -0.23
N PRO A 84 -0.03 -4.86 0.88
CA PRO A 84 -0.95 -5.56 1.77
C PRO A 84 -2.40 -5.51 1.27
N GLY A 85 -3.12 -6.57 1.60
CA GLY A 85 -4.57 -6.64 1.52
C GLY A 85 -5.25 -6.03 2.75
N ARG A 86 -6.30 -6.68 3.23
CA ARG A 86 -7.05 -6.24 4.41
C ARG A 86 -6.20 -6.34 5.67
N ILE A 87 -5.97 -5.21 6.32
CA ILE A 87 -5.29 -5.11 7.60
C ILE A 87 -6.29 -4.53 8.62
N GLU A 88 -6.34 -5.11 9.80
CA GLU A 88 -7.08 -4.52 10.92
C GLU A 88 -6.31 -3.32 11.46
N THR A 89 -6.86 -2.12 11.27
CA THR A 89 -6.28 -0.86 11.70
C THR A 89 -7.38 0.14 12.04
N GLU A 90 -7.01 1.25 12.66
CA GLU A 90 -7.92 2.35 12.99
C GLU A 90 -8.35 3.20 11.79
N ILE A 91 -7.97 2.84 10.55
CA ILE A 91 -8.19 3.71 9.39
C ILE A 91 -9.68 3.95 9.12
N PHE A 92 -10.52 2.93 9.27
CA PHE A 92 -11.96 3.07 9.06
C PHE A 92 -12.62 3.87 10.18
N SER A 93 -12.17 3.71 11.41
CA SER A 93 -12.62 4.52 12.53
C SER A 93 -12.29 6.00 12.33
N ARG A 94 -11.06 6.29 11.97
CA ARG A 94 -10.62 7.67 11.69
C ARG A 94 -11.42 8.32 10.56
N ASN A 95 -11.76 7.56 9.54
CA ASN A 95 -12.61 8.03 8.44
C ASN A 95 -14.06 8.30 8.88
N LEU A 96 -14.50 7.72 9.99
CA LEU A 96 -15.83 7.93 10.59
C LEU A 96 -15.83 8.98 11.70
N GLY A 97 -14.69 9.59 12.02
CA GLY A 97 -14.57 10.65 13.02
C GLY A 97 -13.66 10.35 14.20
N GLY A 98 -13.15 9.11 14.36
CA GLY A 98 -12.13 8.73 15.34
C GLY A 98 -12.61 8.81 16.80
N THR A 99 -13.86 8.49 17.08
CA THR A 99 -14.40 8.40 18.46
C THR A 99 -14.57 6.93 18.88
N PRO A 100 -14.67 6.62 20.18
CA PRO A 100 -14.92 5.24 20.63
C PRO A 100 -16.17 4.59 19.99
N GLU A 101 -17.21 5.37 19.75
CA GLU A 101 -18.44 4.89 19.11
C GLU A 101 -18.19 4.56 17.63
N THR A 102 -17.40 5.39 16.92
CA THR A 102 -17.02 5.14 15.53
C THR A 102 -16.01 4.00 15.43
N ASP A 103 -15.18 3.76 16.44
CA ASP A 103 -14.28 2.60 16.52
C ASP A 103 -15.09 1.30 16.53
N GLN A 104 -16.09 1.21 17.40
CA GLN A 104 -16.95 0.04 17.52
C GLN A 104 -17.78 -0.17 16.23
N ALA A 105 -18.33 0.90 15.66
CA ALA A 105 -19.10 0.84 14.41
C ALA A 105 -18.21 0.42 13.23
N ALA A 106 -16.99 0.95 13.14
CA ALA A 106 -16.03 0.57 12.12
C ALA A 106 -15.62 -0.90 12.25
N TRP A 107 -15.36 -1.35 13.48
CA TRP A 107 -15.00 -2.76 13.72
C TRP A 107 -16.14 -3.69 13.30
N ALA A 108 -17.36 -3.44 13.76
CA ALA A 108 -18.54 -4.24 13.43
C ALA A 108 -18.84 -4.26 11.91
N THR A 109 -18.58 -3.15 11.21
CA THR A 109 -18.88 -3.04 9.78
C THR A 109 -17.80 -3.67 8.90
N TYR A 110 -16.53 -3.50 9.26
CA TYR A 110 -15.42 -3.80 8.37
C TYR A 110 -14.56 -4.98 8.80
N TYR A 111 -14.58 -5.37 10.07
CA TYR A 111 -13.70 -6.41 10.60
C TYR A 111 -14.43 -7.59 11.22
N GLU A 112 -15.61 -7.40 11.83
CA GLU A 112 -16.35 -8.47 12.48
C GLU A 112 -16.70 -9.59 11.50
N GLY A 113 -16.32 -10.83 11.87
CA GLY A 113 -16.55 -12.00 11.02
C GLY A 113 -15.58 -12.16 9.84
N TYR A 114 -14.60 -11.26 9.71
CA TYR A 114 -13.56 -11.37 8.68
C TYR A 114 -12.20 -11.62 9.31
N GLU A 115 -11.44 -12.56 8.76
CA GLU A 115 -10.03 -12.69 9.07
C GLU A 115 -9.26 -11.57 8.35
N SER A 116 -8.44 -10.84 9.08
CA SER A 116 -7.65 -9.73 8.58
C SER A 116 -6.18 -9.92 8.95
N LEU A 117 -5.29 -9.32 8.18
CA LEU A 117 -3.90 -9.19 8.59
C LEU A 117 -3.82 -8.28 9.82
N THR A 118 -2.83 -8.54 10.65
CA THR A 118 -2.46 -7.68 11.78
C THR A 118 -1.31 -6.74 11.38
N VAL A 119 -1.08 -5.70 12.17
CA VAL A 119 0.10 -4.84 12.02
C VAL A 119 1.38 -5.67 12.14
N GLN A 120 1.39 -6.70 12.99
CA GLN A 120 2.56 -7.58 13.17
C GLN A 120 2.90 -8.37 11.91
N ASP A 121 1.92 -8.79 11.13
CA ASP A 121 2.16 -9.47 9.85
C ASP A 121 2.89 -8.55 8.86
N ILE A 122 2.55 -7.27 8.87
CA ILE A 122 3.22 -6.26 8.05
C ILE A 122 4.66 -6.04 8.53
N VAL A 123 4.88 -5.95 9.85
CA VAL A 123 6.23 -5.82 10.42
C VAL A 123 7.09 -7.02 10.05
N ASN A 124 6.58 -8.24 10.18
CA ASN A 124 7.31 -9.46 9.82
C ASN A 124 7.72 -9.47 8.33
N ALA A 125 6.86 -8.97 7.46
CA ALA A 125 7.17 -8.87 6.02
C ALA A 125 8.22 -7.78 5.72
N ILE A 126 8.21 -6.68 6.47
CA ILE A 126 9.25 -5.64 6.41
C ILE A 126 10.58 -6.22 6.85
N ASP A 127 10.63 -6.90 7.99
CA ASP A 127 11.84 -7.53 8.53
C ASP A 127 12.42 -8.54 7.53
N PHE A 128 11.59 -9.40 6.96
CA PHE A 128 11.98 -10.32 5.89
C PHE A 128 12.67 -9.60 4.71
N ALA A 129 12.12 -8.47 4.27
CA ALA A 129 12.70 -7.73 3.16
C ALA A 129 13.98 -6.96 3.55
N VAL A 130 14.03 -6.45 4.78
CA VAL A 130 15.19 -5.70 5.30
C VAL A 130 16.38 -6.61 5.58
N ASP A 131 16.15 -7.78 6.14
CA ASP A 131 17.18 -8.76 6.51
C ASP A 131 17.76 -9.53 5.31
N ALA A 132 17.15 -9.41 4.15
CA ALA A 132 17.70 -10.02 2.94
C ALA A 132 19.14 -9.55 2.66
N PRO A 133 20.04 -10.44 2.19
CA PRO A 133 21.41 -10.08 1.87
C PRO A 133 21.47 -8.90 0.88
N GLN A 134 22.54 -8.08 0.98
CA GLN A 134 22.68 -6.84 0.19
C GLN A 134 22.58 -7.06 -1.33
N HIS A 135 22.96 -8.23 -1.84
CA HIS A 135 22.85 -8.56 -3.26
C HIS A 135 21.48 -9.07 -3.68
N VAL A 136 20.56 -9.26 -2.74
CA VAL A 136 19.20 -9.73 -2.98
C VAL A 136 18.25 -8.54 -2.89
N ASN A 137 17.53 -8.27 -3.98
CA ASN A 137 16.43 -7.32 -3.98
C ASN A 137 15.09 -8.05 -4.00
N ILE A 138 14.35 -7.95 -2.93
CA ILE A 138 12.95 -8.38 -2.89
C ILE A 138 12.12 -7.26 -3.51
N GLY A 139 11.59 -7.48 -4.72
CA GLY A 139 10.93 -6.41 -5.49
C GLY A 139 9.52 -6.11 -5.00
N LEU A 140 8.77 -7.17 -4.71
CA LEU A 140 7.37 -7.08 -4.27
C LEU A 140 7.10 -8.15 -3.22
N VAL A 141 6.45 -7.77 -2.14
CA VAL A 141 5.85 -8.68 -1.16
C VAL A 141 4.35 -8.37 -1.11
N GLU A 142 3.55 -9.30 -1.60
CA GLU A 142 2.10 -9.23 -1.53
C GLU A 142 1.59 -10.10 -0.38
N LEU A 143 0.77 -9.52 0.49
CA LEU A 143 0.24 -10.17 1.68
C LEU A 143 -1.28 -10.02 1.70
N MET A 144 -1.98 -11.12 1.90
CA MET A 144 -3.43 -11.13 2.06
C MET A 144 -3.84 -12.12 3.13
N PRO A 145 -4.95 -11.86 3.85
CA PRO A 145 -5.59 -12.92 4.63
C PRO A 145 -5.89 -14.13 3.75
N THR A 146 -5.85 -15.33 4.32
CA THR A 146 -6.08 -16.58 3.60
C THR A 146 -7.40 -16.61 2.83
N PHE A 147 -8.43 -15.95 3.36
CA PHE A 147 -9.77 -15.90 2.74
C PHE A 147 -9.98 -14.68 1.83
N GLN A 148 -8.98 -13.82 1.67
CA GLN A 148 -9.07 -12.72 0.72
C GLN A 148 -8.49 -13.13 -0.63
N VAL A 149 -9.32 -13.04 -1.68
CA VAL A 149 -8.88 -13.20 -3.08
C VAL A 149 -9.05 -11.86 -3.77
N PRO A 150 -7.96 -11.27 -4.30
CA PRO A 150 -8.07 -10.01 -5.02
C PRO A 150 -8.65 -10.22 -6.41
N GLY A 151 -9.40 -9.25 -6.85
CA GLY A 151 -10.09 -9.34 -8.12
C GLY A 151 -11.30 -10.28 -8.01
N GLY A 152 -11.97 -10.47 -9.08
CA GLY A 152 -13.13 -11.32 -9.19
C GLY A 152 -14.06 -10.77 -10.26
N LEU A 153 -14.81 -11.65 -10.88
CA LEU A 153 -15.85 -11.25 -11.79
C LEU A 153 -17.05 -10.82 -10.93
N THR A 154 -17.18 -9.49 -10.74
CA THR A 154 -18.37 -8.93 -10.12
C THR A 154 -19.33 -8.58 -11.24
N PHE A 155 -20.46 -9.28 -11.32
CA PHE A 155 -21.54 -8.96 -12.23
C PHE A 155 -22.70 -8.40 -11.43
N ASP A 156 -23.23 -7.28 -11.89
CA ASP A 156 -24.53 -6.82 -11.42
C ASP A 156 -25.62 -7.47 -12.28
N ARG A 157 -26.68 -7.97 -11.63
CA ARG A 157 -27.85 -8.46 -12.38
C ARG A 157 -28.62 -7.24 -12.88
N ARG A 158 -28.88 -7.19 -14.18
CA ARG A 158 -29.95 -6.33 -14.67
C ARG A 158 -31.25 -6.78 -14.01
N GLU A 159 -31.85 -5.94 -13.20
CA GLU A 159 -33.23 -6.09 -12.87
C GLU A 159 -34.00 -5.88 -14.17
N ASP A 160 -34.67 -6.92 -14.64
CA ASP A 160 -35.57 -6.81 -15.79
C ASP A 160 -36.63 -5.78 -15.44
N SER A 161 -36.64 -4.66 -16.16
CA SER A 161 -37.62 -3.56 -16.09
C SER A 161 -38.96 -3.98 -16.67
#